data_9bc8f9bbeb1d699c2745e3a99c28ec1d
#
_entry.id   9bc8f9bbeb1d699c2745e3a99c28ec1d
#
_cell.length_a   1.000
_cell.length_b   1.000
_cell.length_c   1.000
_cell.angle_alpha   90.00
_cell.angle_beta   90.00
_cell.angle_gamma   90.00
#
_symmetry.space_group_name_H-M   'P 1'
#
loop_
_entity.id
_entity.type
_entity.pdbx_description
1 polymer ?
#
loop_
_entity_poly.entity_id
_entity_poly.type
_entity_poly.pdbx_seq_one_letter_code
_entity_poly.pdbx_strand_id
1 'polypeptide(L)'
;AGDLFHRQPLLRELKEVDYLFSTIPDTKVVLCAGNHDAIKKGSFYRNFEWNKNVYFLDSKTVDCVPIDDLGVDVYGLSYYKNEITEPLYDDIQIKNPYRINILVAHGGDDKHIPINKRKIMLEGFDYVAFGHIHIPDLDEANRMAYSGSLEPIDVNEIGPRGFIYGEVTKQNLNIRFQSFSKREYKHAEMTVTTNATNMELRHTLMEFIEKEGRDNIYKVTIVGYRNPDFDIDLEGLAQVGNVVSVMDRTEPDYDFEELYERNKDNLLGMFIKKYIDQDVLSPIQQ
;
A
#
# COMPACT_ATOMS: atom_id res chain seq x y z
N ALA A 1 7.99 10.69 6.41
CA ALA A 1 9.07 9.75 6.62
C ALA A 1 9.59 9.21 5.28
N GLY A 2 10.23 10.07 4.46
CA GLY A 2 10.73 9.75 3.13
C GLY A 2 9.66 9.74 2.03
N ASP A 3 10.12 9.75 0.77
CA ASP A 3 9.27 9.72 -0.42
C ASP A 3 8.19 10.82 -0.45
N LEU A 4 8.59 12.05 -0.11
CA LEU A 4 7.71 13.20 -0.27
C LEU A 4 7.32 13.38 -1.74
N PHE A 5 8.22 12.97 -2.64
CA PHE A 5 8.01 12.94 -4.08
C PHE A 5 8.24 11.54 -4.64
N HIS A 6 7.39 11.11 -5.54
CA HIS A 6 7.51 9.80 -6.21
C HIS A 6 8.69 9.71 -7.21
N ARG A 7 9.43 10.79 -7.39
CA ARG A 7 10.62 10.91 -8.24
C ARG A 7 11.54 12.02 -7.73
N GLN A 8 12.67 12.23 -8.40
CA GLN A 8 13.51 13.39 -8.11
C GLN A 8 12.71 14.69 -8.24
N PRO A 9 12.61 15.50 -7.18
CA PRO A 9 11.84 16.72 -7.20
C PRO A 9 12.47 17.76 -8.11
N LEU A 10 11.63 18.55 -8.76
CA LEU A 10 12.06 19.75 -9.46
C LEU A 10 12.18 20.90 -8.46
N LEU A 11 13.05 21.89 -8.77
CA LEU A 11 13.22 23.05 -7.90
C LEU A 11 11.92 23.80 -7.61
N ARG A 12 11.01 23.89 -8.60
CA ARG A 12 9.68 24.52 -8.42
C ARG A 12 8.82 23.79 -7.41
N GLU A 13 8.88 22.44 -7.40
CA GLU A 13 8.10 21.60 -6.49
C GLU A 13 8.61 21.76 -5.05
N LEU A 14 9.93 21.83 -4.86
CA LEU A 14 10.51 22.13 -3.55
C LEU A 14 10.06 23.51 -3.04
N LYS A 15 10.06 24.54 -3.91
CA LYS A 15 9.60 25.88 -3.55
C LYS A 15 8.11 25.90 -3.19
N GLU A 16 7.27 25.18 -3.91
CA GLU A 16 5.84 25.08 -3.60
C GLU A 16 5.60 24.40 -2.24
N VAL A 17 6.30 23.30 -1.96
CA VAL A 17 6.20 22.59 -0.68
C VAL A 17 6.73 23.45 0.47
N ASP A 18 7.87 24.11 0.29
CA ASP A 18 8.45 25.00 1.28
C ASP A 18 7.55 26.20 1.57
N TYR A 19 6.93 26.76 0.54
CA TYR A 19 5.91 27.81 0.71
C TYR A 19 4.74 27.31 1.57
N LEU A 20 4.22 26.10 1.32
CA LEU A 20 3.14 25.54 2.14
C LEU A 20 3.58 25.37 3.60
N PHE A 21 4.80 24.88 3.86
CA PHE A 21 5.32 24.79 5.22
C PHE A 21 5.51 26.16 5.88
N SER A 22 5.86 27.19 5.13
CA SER A 22 5.98 28.54 5.64
C SER A 22 4.66 29.14 6.13
N THR A 23 3.51 28.60 5.67
CA THR A 23 2.17 29.04 6.13
C THR A 23 1.82 28.53 7.53
N ILE A 24 2.61 27.60 8.09
CA ILE A 24 2.44 27.02 9.43
C ILE A 24 3.72 27.21 10.27
N PRO A 25 4.18 28.44 10.52
CA PRO A 25 5.51 28.73 11.04
C PRO A 25 5.76 28.19 12.46
N ASP A 26 4.71 28.01 13.24
CA ASP A 26 4.78 27.46 14.60
C ASP A 26 4.91 25.93 14.64
N THR A 27 4.67 25.26 13.50
CA THR A 27 4.78 23.81 13.37
C THR A 27 6.19 23.43 12.92
N LYS A 28 6.85 22.57 13.67
CA LYS A 28 8.16 22.00 13.30
C LYS A 28 7.95 20.85 12.32
N VAL A 29 8.50 20.98 11.13
CA VAL A 29 8.40 19.97 10.07
C VAL A 29 9.74 19.24 9.96
N VAL A 30 9.73 17.92 10.15
CA VAL A 30 10.93 17.11 9.96
C VAL A 30 10.79 16.25 8.73
N LEU A 31 11.76 16.33 7.84
CA LEU A 31 11.77 15.65 6.54
C LEU A 31 13.02 14.78 6.39
N CYS A 32 12.88 13.67 5.67
CA CYS A 32 13.98 12.92 5.09
C CYS A 32 13.65 12.54 3.64
N ALA A 33 14.66 12.26 2.83
CA ALA A 33 14.45 11.68 1.51
C ALA A 33 14.34 10.16 1.61
N GLY A 34 13.40 9.57 0.86
CA GLY A 34 13.24 8.12 0.71
C GLY A 34 13.97 7.58 -0.53
N ASN A 35 13.59 6.39 -0.97
CA ASN A 35 14.23 5.74 -2.11
C ASN A 35 13.83 6.34 -3.47
N HIS A 36 12.60 6.88 -3.60
CA HIS A 36 12.15 7.52 -4.84
C HIS A 36 12.77 8.90 -5.04
N ASP A 37 12.87 9.70 -3.99
CA ASP A 37 13.40 11.06 -4.02
C ASP A 37 14.82 11.19 -3.43
N ALA A 38 15.60 10.10 -3.44
CA ALA A 38 16.95 10.02 -2.88
C ALA A 38 17.87 11.16 -3.29
N ILE A 39 18.74 11.63 -2.39
CA ILE A 39 19.66 12.78 -2.60
C ILE A 39 20.83 12.38 -3.54
N LYS A 40 20.55 12.15 -4.82
CA LYS A 40 21.52 11.79 -5.83
C LYS A 40 22.40 12.98 -6.27
N LYS A 41 23.44 12.70 -7.05
CA LYS A 41 24.21 13.73 -7.71
C LYS A 41 23.30 14.56 -8.63
N GLY A 42 23.23 15.87 -8.40
CA GLY A 42 22.35 16.77 -9.14
C GLY A 42 20.93 16.91 -8.57
N SER A 43 20.59 16.24 -7.47
CA SER A 43 19.34 16.48 -6.74
C SER A 43 19.29 17.93 -6.23
N PHE A 44 18.16 18.58 -6.43
CA PHE A 44 17.91 19.92 -5.91
C PHE A 44 17.88 19.99 -4.38
N TYR A 45 17.62 18.88 -3.68
CA TYR A 45 17.72 18.81 -2.22
C TYR A 45 19.07 19.27 -1.67
N ARG A 46 20.17 19.04 -2.42
CA ARG A 46 21.52 19.33 -1.94
C ARG A 46 21.79 20.80 -1.60
N ASN A 47 21.14 21.70 -2.32
CA ASN A 47 21.40 23.15 -2.23
C ASN A 47 20.10 23.91 -1.98
N PHE A 48 19.04 23.20 -1.55
CA PHE A 48 17.79 23.84 -1.24
C PHE A 48 17.78 24.33 0.21
N GLU A 49 17.50 25.61 0.37
CA GLU A 49 17.38 26.24 1.69
C GLU A 49 15.92 26.22 2.10
N TRP A 50 15.59 25.39 3.07
CA TRP A 50 14.26 25.26 3.64
C TRP A 50 13.91 26.43 4.58
N ASN A 51 12.65 26.70 4.78
CA ASN A 51 12.17 27.61 5.81
C ASN A 51 12.62 27.19 7.22
N LYS A 52 12.68 28.17 8.14
CA LYS A 52 13.22 27.98 9.51
C LYS A 52 12.49 26.92 10.34
N ASN A 53 11.24 26.63 10.02
CA ASN A 53 10.46 25.61 10.71
C ASN A 53 10.64 24.21 10.13
N VAL A 54 11.45 24.05 9.06
CA VAL A 54 11.70 22.76 8.40
C VAL A 54 13.09 22.25 8.74
N TYR A 55 13.17 21.04 9.23
CA TYR A 55 14.40 20.32 9.59
C TYR A 55 14.58 19.16 8.61
N PHE A 56 15.54 19.27 7.71
CA PHE A 56 15.81 18.24 6.72
C PHE A 56 16.97 17.35 7.17
N LEU A 57 16.69 16.06 7.38
CA LEU A 57 17.67 15.05 7.79
C LEU A 57 18.48 14.60 6.57
N ASP A 58 19.48 15.33 6.16
CA ASP A 58 20.23 15.14 4.92
C ASP A 58 21.44 14.21 5.03
N SER A 59 21.65 13.56 6.17
CA SER A 59 22.77 12.63 6.39
C SER A 59 22.51 11.25 5.75
N LYS A 60 23.62 10.58 5.34
CA LYS A 60 23.60 9.17 4.87
C LYS A 60 23.57 8.15 6.00
N THR A 61 23.96 8.57 7.17
CA THR A 61 23.92 7.78 8.41
C THR A 61 22.96 8.45 9.36
N VAL A 62 22.44 7.69 10.32
CA VAL A 62 21.50 8.26 11.28
C VAL A 62 22.15 9.44 11.99
N ASP A 63 21.50 10.58 11.93
CA ASP A 63 21.85 11.79 12.64
C ASP A 63 20.70 12.21 13.57
N CYS A 64 20.97 13.15 14.46
CA CYS A 64 20.04 13.63 15.46
C CYS A 64 19.91 15.16 15.36
N VAL A 65 18.69 15.61 15.14
CA VAL A 65 18.31 17.02 15.12
C VAL A 65 17.56 17.36 16.40
N PRO A 66 18.12 18.19 17.29
CA PRO A 66 17.41 18.63 18.50
C PRO A 66 16.42 19.75 18.14
N ILE A 67 15.21 19.64 18.69
CA ILE A 67 14.18 20.69 18.64
C ILE A 67 14.01 21.18 20.09
N ASP A 68 14.85 22.14 20.47
CA ASP A 68 15.06 22.54 21.86
C ASP A 68 13.82 23.14 22.52
N ASP A 69 13.05 23.95 21.80
CA ASP A 69 11.83 24.58 22.27
C ASP A 69 10.71 23.55 22.62
N LEU A 70 10.79 22.34 22.07
CA LEU A 70 9.87 21.24 22.36
C LEU A 70 10.46 20.17 23.29
N GLY A 71 11.77 20.20 23.57
CA GLY A 71 12.44 19.15 24.30
C GLY A 71 12.45 17.81 23.57
N VAL A 72 12.49 17.83 22.24
CA VAL A 72 12.44 16.65 21.36
C VAL A 72 13.75 16.50 20.61
N ASP A 73 14.23 15.26 20.49
CA ASP A 73 15.35 14.89 19.63
C ASP A 73 14.82 13.98 18.52
N VAL A 74 15.01 14.36 17.25
CA VAL A 74 14.55 13.60 16.09
C VAL A 74 15.74 12.97 15.38
N TYR A 75 15.70 11.65 15.26
CA TYR A 75 16.72 10.84 14.60
C TYR A 75 16.25 10.41 13.22
N GLY A 76 17.17 10.28 12.30
CA GLY A 76 16.86 9.74 10.97
C GLY A 76 18.01 9.93 10.00
N LEU A 77 17.81 9.47 8.78
CA LEU A 77 18.75 9.60 7.64
C LEU A 77 17.96 9.80 6.35
N SER A 78 18.67 10.20 5.30
CA SER A 78 18.12 10.26 3.94
C SER A 78 18.79 9.26 3.00
N TYR A 79 18.05 8.79 2.03
CA TYR A 79 18.56 7.97 0.94
C TYR A 79 19.43 8.79 -0.02
N TYR A 80 20.53 8.19 -0.48
CA TYR A 80 21.43 8.73 -1.51
C TYR A 80 21.54 7.85 -2.76
N LYS A 81 20.91 6.68 -2.71
CA LYS A 81 20.72 5.72 -3.80
C LYS A 81 19.33 5.06 -3.63
N ASN A 82 18.77 4.48 -4.69
CA ASN A 82 17.43 3.91 -4.61
C ASN A 82 17.36 2.68 -3.70
N GLU A 83 18.38 1.83 -3.72
CA GLU A 83 18.43 0.60 -2.95
C GLU A 83 19.57 0.67 -1.92
N ILE A 84 19.24 0.34 -0.68
CA ILE A 84 20.17 0.25 0.46
C ILE A 84 19.85 -1.03 1.21
N THR A 85 20.71 -2.03 1.11
CA THR A 85 20.53 -3.35 1.71
C THR A 85 21.17 -3.47 3.10
N GLU A 86 21.93 -2.46 3.49
CA GLU A 86 22.55 -2.39 4.80
C GLU A 86 21.51 -1.97 5.88
N PRO A 87 21.46 -2.62 7.06
CA PRO A 87 20.51 -2.31 8.13
C PRO A 87 20.95 -1.09 8.95
N LEU A 88 20.90 0.10 8.36
CA LEU A 88 21.48 1.34 8.90
C LEU A 88 20.83 1.84 10.20
N TYR A 89 19.68 1.28 10.60
CA TYR A 89 19.02 1.65 11.87
C TYR A 89 19.36 0.72 13.03
N ASP A 90 20.16 -0.34 12.82
CA ASP A 90 20.40 -1.38 13.83
C ASP A 90 21.28 -0.95 15.01
N ASP A 91 22.13 0.05 14.80
CA ASP A 91 23.13 0.49 15.80
C ASP A 91 22.90 1.94 16.26
N ILE A 92 21.65 2.41 16.23
CA ILE A 92 21.29 3.75 16.70
C ILE A 92 21.41 3.79 18.23
N GLN A 93 21.96 4.90 18.73
CA GLN A 93 22.00 5.17 20.17
C GLN A 93 21.34 6.50 20.49
N ILE A 94 20.42 6.49 21.46
CA ILE A 94 19.78 7.70 21.98
C ILE A 94 20.81 8.52 22.73
N LYS A 95 21.03 9.78 22.32
CA LYS A 95 22.01 10.71 22.95
C LYS A 95 21.53 11.23 24.30
N ASN A 96 20.24 11.54 24.42
CA ASN A 96 19.67 12.08 25.64
C ASN A 96 18.34 11.37 26.01
N PRO A 97 18.33 10.43 26.95
CA PRO A 97 17.14 9.68 27.31
C PRO A 97 16.09 10.51 28.07
N TYR A 98 16.44 11.71 28.54
CA TYR A 98 15.49 12.59 29.24
C TYR A 98 14.63 13.44 28.33
N ARG A 99 14.99 13.56 27.05
CA ARG A 99 14.19 14.23 26.01
C ARG A 99 13.25 13.23 25.35
N ILE A 100 12.24 13.71 24.68
CA ILE A 100 11.42 12.87 23.82
C ILE A 100 12.25 12.52 22.59
N ASN A 101 12.42 11.21 22.33
CA ASN A 101 13.25 10.72 21.25
C ASN A 101 12.36 10.10 20.17
N ILE A 102 12.37 10.66 18.98
CA ILE A 102 11.59 10.21 17.83
C ILE A 102 12.53 9.74 16.72
N LEU A 103 12.29 8.54 16.19
CA LEU A 103 12.96 8.07 14.98
C LEU A 103 12.05 8.28 13.78
N VAL A 104 12.57 8.94 12.75
CA VAL A 104 11.96 9.03 11.42
C VAL A 104 12.76 8.13 10.49
N ALA A 105 12.16 7.02 10.07
CA ALA A 105 12.85 6.00 9.29
C ALA A 105 12.08 5.67 8.00
N HIS A 106 12.82 5.45 6.91
CA HIS A 106 12.27 5.01 5.63
C HIS A 106 12.88 3.67 5.25
N GLY A 107 12.04 2.66 4.97
CA GLY A 107 12.49 1.31 4.62
C GLY A 107 11.62 0.20 5.23
N GLY A 108 12.18 -1.01 5.28
CA GLY A 108 11.52 -2.16 5.92
C GLY A 108 11.43 -3.41 5.06
N ASP A 109 11.99 -3.40 3.85
CA ASP A 109 12.20 -4.60 3.04
C ASP A 109 13.70 -4.85 2.79
N ASP A 110 14.03 -5.97 2.15
CA ASP A 110 15.42 -6.41 1.93
C ASP A 110 16.24 -5.47 1.04
N LYS A 111 15.61 -4.63 0.23
CA LYS A 111 16.25 -3.70 -0.69
C LYS A 111 16.29 -2.26 -0.18
N HIS A 112 15.44 -1.94 0.78
CA HIS A 112 15.22 -0.57 1.24
C HIS A 112 15.39 -0.51 2.77
N ILE A 113 16.63 -0.44 3.20
CA ILE A 113 17.11 -0.45 4.60
C ILE A 113 16.29 -1.43 5.45
N PRO A 114 16.72 -2.69 5.55
CA PRO A 114 16.05 -3.68 6.39
C PRO A 114 15.90 -3.15 7.81
N ILE A 115 14.70 -3.31 8.40
CA ILE A 115 14.38 -2.79 9.73
C ILE A 115 14.20 -3.92 10.73
N ASN A 116 15.05 -3.94 11.77
CA ASN A 116 14.87 -4.80 12.91
C ASN A 116 14.07 -4.08 14.01
N LYS A 117 12.73 -4.18 13.95
CA LYS A 117 11.82 -3.53 14.92
C LYS A 117 12.23 -3.83 16.38
N ARG A 118 12.71 -5.06 16.67
CA ARG A 118 13.11 -5.46 18.03
C ARG A 118 14.34 -4.68 18.53
N LYS A 119 15.35 -4.49 17.68
CA LYS A 119 16.53 -3.69 18.05
C LYS A 119 16.13 -2.24 18.34
N ILE A 120 15.36 -1.62 17.44
CA ILE A 120 14.88 -0.24 17.59
C ILE A 120 14.06 -0.08 18.89
N MET A 121 13.19 -1.05 19.20
CA MET A 121 12.41 -1.05 20.44
C MET A 121 13.32 -1.05 21.69
N LEU A 122 14.40 -1.82 21.66
CA LEU A 122 15.34 -1.92 22.81
C LEU A 122 16.10 -0.62 23.06
N GLU A 123 16.28 0.25 22.07
CA GLU A 123 16.90 1.56 22.22
C GLU A 123 16.03 2.56 23.00
N GLY A 124 14.72 2.33 23.09
CA GLY A 124 13.83 3.11 23.94
C GLY A 124 13.35 4.41 23.32
N PHE A 125 13.13 4.45 21.99
CA PHE A 125 12.47 5.57 21.34
C PHE A 125 11.05 5.76 21.88
N ASP A 126 10.64 7.01 22.05
CA ASP A 126 9.30 7.37 22.50
C ASP A 126 8.26 7.22 21.36
N TYR A 127 8.70 7.36 20.10
CA TYR A 127 7.91 7.07 18.93
C TYR A 127 8.81 6.79 17.70
N VAL A 128 8.38 5.88 16.84
CA VAL A 128 9.05 5.59 15.58
C VAL A 128 8.06 5.77 14.43
N ALA A 129 8.33 6.76 13.57
CA ALA A 129 7.55 7.06 12.39
C ALA A 129 8.22 6.41 11.17
N PHE A 130 7.64 5.33 10.67
CA PHE A 130 8.09 4.63 9.48
C PHE A 130 7.42 5.14 8.20
N GLY A 131 8.20 5.22 7.12
CA GLY A 131 7.76 5.38 5.74
C GLY A 131 8.14 4.18 4.87
N HIS A 132 7.90 4.26 3.56
CA HIS A 132 8.14 3.24 2.55
C HIS A 132 6.96 2.30 2.32
N ILE A 133 6.40 1.72 3.37
CA ILE A 133 5.23 0.84 3.25
C ILE A 133 3.97 1.70 3.14
N HIS A 134 3.22 1.55 2.06
CA HIS A 134 2.05 2.37 1.76
C HIS A 134 0.78 1.95 2.51
N ILE A 135 0.78 0.79 3.14
CA ILE A 135 -0.33 0.30 3.97
C ILE A 135 -0.10 0.79 5.40
N PRO A 136 -1.09 1.47 6.04
CA PRO A 136 -0.96 1.88 7.42
C PRO A 136 -0.85 0.67 8.35
N ASP A 137 0.09 0.75 9.31
CA ASP A 137 0.30 -0.27 10.34
C ASP A 137 0.63 0.42 11.66
N LEU A 138 -0.23 0.26 12.68
CA LEU A 138 -0.06 0.83 14.01
C LEU A 138 0.36 -0.26 14.98
N ASP A 139 1.56 -0.13 15.52
CA ASP A 139 2.10 -0.98 16.57
C ASP A 139 2.30 -0.12 17.85
N GLU A 140 1.20 0.23 18.51
CA GLU A 140 1.20 1.08 19.69
C GLU A 140 1.99 0.44 20.83
N ALA A 141 1.95 -0.88 20.99
CA ALA A 141 2.66 -1.61 22.03
C ALA A 141 4.18 -1.43 21.93
N ASN A 142 4.69 -1.33 20.70
CA ASN A 142 6.11 -1.09 20.42
C ASN A 142 6.41 0.38 20.08
N ARG A 143 5.42 1.27 20.17
CA ARG A 143 5.53 2.71 19.91
C ARG A 143 5.97 3.03 18.48
N MET A 144 5.49 2.27 17.50
CA MET A 144 5.90 2.33 16.10
C MET A 144 4.68 2.41 15.19
N ALA A 145 4.82 3.10 14.07
CA ALA A 145 3.78 3.07 13.06
C ALA A 145 4.31 3.39 11.66
N TYR A 146 3.75 2.70 10.65
CA TYR A 146 3.75 3.12 9.25
C TYR A 146 2.49 3.94 9.00
N SER A 147 2.63 5.17 8.55
CA SER A 147 1.46 6.00 8.22
C SER A 147 0.76 5.56 6.93
N GLY A 148 1.48 4.82 6.08
CA GLY A 148 1.03 4.57 4.73
C GLY A 148 1.15 5.80 3.83
N SER A 149 0.50 5.75 2.68
CA SER A 149 0.37 6.88 1.74
C SER A 149 -0.89 7.70 2.01
N LEU A 150 -0.93 8.96 1.56
CA LEU A 150 -2.12 9.83 1.70
C LEU A 150 -3.24 9.44 0.72
N GLU A 151 -2.85 8.95 -0.47
CA GLU A 151 -3.74 8.42 -1.49
C GLU A 151 -3.17 7.06 -1.96
N PRO A 152 -4.01 6.12 -2.41
CA PRO A 152 -3.53 4.85 -2.93
C PRO A 152 -2.81 5.05 -4.27
N ILE A 153 -1.67 4.41 -4.44
CA ILE A 153 -0.82 4.55 -5.63
C ILE A 153 -0.97 3.33 -6.55
N ASP A 154 -1.20 2.16 -5.96
CA ASP A 154 -1.31 0.89 -6.70
C ASP A 154 -2.66 0.21 -6.47
N VAL A 155 -3.14 -0.52 -7.50
CA VAL A 155 -4.43 -1.23 -7.50
C VAL A 155 -4.54 -2.31 -6.40
N ASN A 156 -3.41 -2.78 -5.88
CA ASN A 156 -3.38 -3.76 -4.80
C ASN A 156 -3.36 -3.11 -3.41
N GLU A 157 -3.27 -1.80 -3.34
CA GLU A 157 -3.32 -1.03 -2.09
C GLU A 157 -4.76 -0.79 -1.64
N ILE A 158 -5.44 -1.83 -1.21
CA ILE A 158 -6.85 -1.80 -0.80
C ILE A 158 -7.01 -1.11 0.55
N GLY A 159 -8.17 -0.49 0.75
CA GLY A 159 -8.60 0.12 2.00
C GLY A 159 -8.13 1.57 2.19
N PRO A 160 -8.43 2.17 3.35
CA PRO A 160 -8.24 3.59 3.59
C PRO A 160 -6.77 3.98 3.57
N ARG A 161 -6.50 5.20 3.08
CA ARG A 161 -5.19 5.87 3.13
C ARG A 161 -5.30 7.16 3.91
N GLY A 162 -4.19 7.58 4.51
CA GLY A 162 -4.23 8.74 5.37
C GLY A 162 -2.92 8.97 6.11
N PHE A 163 -3.02 9.42 7.35
CA PHE A 163 -1.87 9.77 8.16
C PHE A 163 -2.09 9.39 9.63
N ILE A 164 -1.00 9.37 10.38
CA ILE A 164 -1.01 9.15 11.83
C ILE A 164 -0.88 10.49 12.53
N TYR A 165 -1.69 10.70 13.55
CA TYR A 165 -1.55 11.81 14.44
C TYR A 165 -1.80 11.40 15.89
N GLY A 166 -1.32 12.22 16.85
CA GLY A 166 -1.51 11.95 18.25
C GLY A 166 -0.55 12.69 19.14
N GLU A 167 -0.41 12.21 20.35
CA GLU A 167 0.42 12.79 21.40
C GLU A 167 1.50 11.81 21.85
N VAL A 168 2.73 12.30 21.95
CA VAL A 168 3.90 11.54 22.39
C VAL A 168 4.48 12.22 23.64
N THR A 169 4.61 11.45 24.71
CA THR A 169 5.32 11.85 25.92
C THR A 169 6.29 10.75 26.34
N LYS A 170 7.15 11.03 27.32
CA LYS A 170 8.04 10.00 27.90
C LYS A 170 7.28 8.82 28.50
N GLN A 171 6.08 9.05 29.01
CA GLN A 171 5.26 8.04 29.70
C GLN A 171 4.24 7.40 28.76
N ASN A 172 3.59 8.21 27.92
CA ASN A 172 2.44 7.79 27.13
C ASN A 172 2.62 8.07 25.66
N LEU A 173 2.09 7.15 24.85
CA LEU A 173 1.86 7.31 23.45
C LEU A 173 0.34 7.16 23.20
N ASN A 174 -0.27 8.12 22.53
CA ASN A 174 -1.65 8.06 22.07
C ASN A 174 -1.68 8.49 20.62
N ILE A 175 -1.64 7.53 19.72
CA ILE A 175 -1.62 7.74 18.28
C ILE A 175 -2.85 7.09 17.62
N ARG A 176 -3.29 7.63 16.53
CA ARG A 176 -4.37 7.06 15.74
C ARG A 176 -4.18 7.33 14.26
N PHE A 177 -4.67 6.40 13.47
CA PHE A 177 -4.77 6.59 12.03
C PHE A 177 -5.98 7.46 11.70
N GLN A 178 -5.77 8.45 10.84
CA GLN A 178 -6.82 9.29 10.28
C GLN A 178 -6.92 9.04 8.78
N SER A 179 -8.05 8.49 8.33
CA SER A 179 -8.34 8.37 6.90
C SER A 179 -8.43 9.77 6.28
N PHE A 180 -7.80 9.95 5.13
CA PHE A 180 -7.71 11.22 4.42
C PHE A 180 -7.95 11.08 2.92
N SER A 181 -7.70 9.89 2.34
CA SER A 181 -7.87 9.63 0.92
C SER A 181 -9.29 9.95 0.44
N LYS A 182 -9.38 10.53 -0.75
CA LYS A 182 -10.66 10.85 -1.42
C LYS A 182 -11.31 9.62 -2.02
N ARG A 183 -10.52 8.61 -2.35
CA ARG A 183 -10.96 7.33 -2.92
C ARG A 183 -10.08 6.20 -2.47
N GLU A 184 -10.63 5.00 -2.54
CA GLU A 184 -9.95 3.77 -2.19
C GLU A 184 -9.98 2.81 -3.38
N TYR A 185 -8.97 1.94 -3.48
CA TYR A 185 -9.12 0.75 -4.30
C TYR A 185 -9.98 -0.27 -3.56
N LYS A 186 -10.98 -0.78 -4.25
CA LYS A 186 -11.87 -1.84 -3.76
C LYS A 186 -11.77 -3.07 -4.67
N HIS A 187 -11.74 -4.24 -4.06
CA HIS A 187 -11.85 -5.49 -4.81
C HIS A 187 -13.28 -6.01 -4.71
N ALA A 188 -13.94 -6.14 -5.85
CA ALA A 188 -15.23 -6.77 -5.98
C ALA A 188 -15.03 -8.20 -6.49
N GLU A 189 -15.35 -9.20 -5.68
CA GLU A 189 -15.42 -10.59 -6.12
C GLU A 189 -16.87 -10.95 -6.39
N MET A 190 -17.16 -11.44 -7.58
CA MET A 190 -18.49 -11.80 -8.04
C MET A 190 -18.51 -13.28 -8.38
N THR A 191 -19.39 -14.03 -7.75
CA THR A 191 -19.57 -15.46 -8.01
C THR A 191 -20.66 -15.68 -9.05
N VAL A 192 -20.34 -16.40 -10.10
CA VAL A 192 -21.31 -16.82 -11.12
C VAL A 192 -21.77 -18.25 -10.89
N THR A 193 -22.96 -18.52 -11.39
CA THR A 193 -23.53 -19.86 -11.50
C THR A 193 -23.83 -20.16 -12.98
N THR A 194 -24.19 -21.41 -13.27
CA THR A 194 -24.55 -21.86 -14.64
C THR A 194 -25.72 -21.10 -15.26
N ASN A 195 -26.55 -20.45 -14.43
CA ASN A 195 -27.70 -19.68 -14.91
C ASN A 195 -27.46 -18.16 -14.92
N ALA A 196 -26.22 -17.70 -14.66
CA ALA A 196 -25.89 -16.29 -14.62
C ALA A 196 -26.09 -15.62 -16.00
N THR A 197 -26.47 -14.36 -15.98
CA THR A 197 -26.59 -13.52 -17.17
C THR A 197 -25.73 -12.28 -17.05
N ASN A 198 -25.32 -11.70 -18.19
CA ASN A 198 -24.56 -10.44 -18.19
C ASN A 198 -25.33 -9.27 -17.56
N MET A 199 -26.67 -9.29 -17.63
CA MET A 199 -27.50 -8.28 -17.00
C MET A 199 -27.45 -8.39 -15.47
N GLU A 200 -27.52 -9.60 -14.91
CA GLU A 200 -27.40 -9.84 -13.46
C GLU A 200 -26.01 -9.46 -12.94
N LEU A 201 -24.94 -9.87 -13.65
CA LEU A 201 -23.58 -9.49 -13.30
C LEU A 201 -23.41 -7.97 -13.26
N ARG A 202 -23.91 -7.27 -14.28
CA ARG A 202 -23.86 -5.82 -14.32
C ARG A 202 -24.65 -5.18 -13.18
N HIS A 203 -25.83 -5.70 -12.88
CA HIS A 203 -26.67 -5.21 -11.78
C HIS A 203 -25.99 -5.40 -10.43
N THR A 204 -25.48 -6.60 -10.16
CA THR A 204 -24.74 -6.91 -8.93
C THR A 204 -23.53 -5.99 -8.74
N LEU A 205 -22.77 -5.75 -9.82
CA LEU A 205 -21.62 -4.82 -9.77
C LEU A 205 -22.08 -3.38 -9.49
N MET A 206 -23.17 -2.94 -10.10
CA MET A 206 -23.74 -1.60 -9.85
C MET A 206 -24.18 -1.44 -8.40
N GLU A 207 -24.86 -2.42 -7.83
CA GLU A 207 -25.28 -2.40 -6.42
C GLU A 207 -24.07 -2.38 -5.47
N PHE A 208 -23.03 -3.16 -5.79
CA PHE A 208 -21.78 -3.15 -5.02
C PHE A 208 -21.13 -1.76 -5.06
N ILE A 209 -21.01 -1.15 -6.23
CA ILE A 209 -20.43 0.19 -6.39
C ILE A 209 -21.25 1.27 -5.66
N GLU A 210 -22.59 1.19 -5.71
CA GLU A 210 -23.46 2.11 -4.97
C GLU A 210 -23.24 2.00 -3.47
N LYS A 211 -23.12 0.78 -2.95
CA LYS A 211 -22.90 0.50 -1.54
C LYS A 211 -21.52 0.95 -1.06
N GLU A 212 -20.47 0.65 -1.84
CA GLU A 212 -19.08 0.89 -1.45
C GLU A 212 -18.61 2.33 -1.79
N GLY A 213 -19.34 3.05 -2.65
CA GLY A 213 -19.08 4.45 -3.02
C GLY A 213 -18.62 4.63 -4.47
N ARG A 214 -19.34 5.45 -5.22
CA ARG A 214 -19.13 5.68 -6.66
C ARG A 214 -17.76 6.31 -7.02
N ASP A 215 -17.16 7.01 -6.07
CA ASP A 215 -15.87 7.68 -6.27
C ASP A 215 -14.68 6.74 -6.14
N ASN A 216 -14.88 5.56 -5.54
CA ASN A 216 -13.85 4.55 -5.36
C ASN A 216 -13.43 3.93 -6.70
N ILE A 217 -12.28 3.26 -6.71
CA ILE A 217 -11.70 2.60 -7.87
C ILE A 217 -11.83 1.08 -7.68
N TYR A 218 -12.37 0.40 -8.69
CA TYR A 218 -12.75 -0.99 -8.56
C TYR A 218 -11.89 -1.92 -9.42
N LYS A 219 -11.42 -3.00 -8.80
CA LYS A 219 -10.91 -4.20 -9.46
C LYS A 219 -11.93 -5.31 -9.26
N VAL A 220 -12.40 -5.88 -10.37
CA VAL A 220 -13.44 -6.91 -10.36
C VAL A 220 -12.81 -8.26 -10.69
N THR A 221 -13.12 -9.27 -9.91
CA THR A 221 -12.77 -10.67 -10.22
C THR A 221 -14.04 -11.48 -10.24
N ILE A 222 -14.27 -12.21 -11.32
CA ILE A 222 -15.42 -13.09 -11.49
C ILE A 222 -14.92 -14.52 -11.28
N VAL A 223 -15.58 -15.25 -10.39
CA VAL A 223 -15.21 -16.61 -10.00
C VAL A 223 -16.43 -17.53 -10.07
N GLY A 224 -16.23 -18.83 -9.94
CA GLY A 224 -17.29 -19.84 -9.91
C GLY A 224 -17.43 -20.60 -11.23
N TYR A 225 -18.57 -21.27 -11.38
CA TYR A 225 -18.82 -22.17 -12.50
C TYR A 225 -19.90 -21.58 -13.41
N ARG A 226 -19.56 -21.36 -14.69
CA ARG A 226 -20.48 -20.79 -15.67
C ARG A 226 -20.94 -21.85 -16.68
N ASN A 227 -22.08 -21.60 -17.30
CA ASN A 227 -22.47 -22.36 -18.49
C ASN A 227 -21.34 -22.27 -19.53
N PRO A 228 -20.89 -23.38 -20.12
CA PRO A 228 -19.86 -23.39 -21.17
C PRO A 228 -20.10 -22.45 -22.34
N ASP A 229 -21.38 -22.26 -22.71
CA ASP A 229 -21.81 -21.43 -23.82
C ASP A 229 -22.08 -19.95 -23.41
N PHE A 230 -21.82 -19.59 -22.15
CA PHE A 230 -22.02 -18.25 -21.65
C PHE A 230 -20.72 -17.43 -21.75
N ASP A 231 -20.74 -16.40 -22.61
CA ASP A 231 -19.66 -15.42 -22.72
C ASP A 231 -19.94 -14.22 -21.81
N ILE A 232 -19.01 -13.96 -20.90
CA ILE A 232 -19.09 -12.84 -19.96
C ILE A 232 -18.68 -11.56 -20.69
N ASP A 233 -19.54 -10.53 -20.65
CA ASP A 233 -19.26 -9.19 -21.21
C ASP A 233 -18.32 -8.40 -20.28
N LEU A 234 -17.02 -8.73 -20.33
CA LEU A 234 -16.00 -8.06 -19.52
C LEU A 234 -15.88 -6.57 -19.86
N GLU A 235 -16.08 -6.19 -21.13
CA GLU A 235 -16.02 -4.79 -21.56
C GLU A 235 -17.20 -4.01 -21.01
N GLY A 236 -18.40 -4.57 -21.04
CA GLY A 236 -19.59 -3.97 -20.45
C GLY A 236 -19.48 -3.80 -18.94
N LEU A 237 -18.85 -4.74 -18.23
CA LEU A 237 -18.57 -4.62 -16.81
C LEU A 237 -17.52 -3.54 -16.54
N ALA A 238 -16.48 -3.44 -17.35
CA ALA A 238 -15.45 -2.40 -17.20
C ALA A 238 -15.98 -0.96 -17.38
N GLN A 239 -17.17 -0.80 -17.99
CA GLN A 239 -17.82 0.49 -18.15
C GLN A 239 -18.74 0.87 -17.00
N VAL A 240 -18.87 0.01 -15.98
CA VAL A 240 -19.71 0.28 -14.81
C VAL A 240 -18.91 1.06 -13.77
N GLY A 241 -19.02 2.40 -13.77
CA GLY A 241 -18.30 3.26 -12.81
C GLY A 241 -16.77 3.29 -13.04
N ASN A 242 -16.01 3.45 -11.94
CA ASN A 242 -14.56 3.55 -11.98
C ASN A 242 -13.89 2.15 -11.93
N VAL A 243 -14.26 1.25 -12.83
CA VAL A 243 -13.67 -0.08 -12.89
C VAL A 243 -12.39 -0.04 -13.74
N VAL A 244 -11.25 -0.36 -13.14
CA VAL A 244 -9.92 -0.32 -13.81
C VAL A 244 -9.47 -1.68 -14.32
N SER A 245 -10.06 -2.77 -13.82
CA SER A 245 -9.72 -4.13 -14.23
C SER A 245 -10.90 -5.06 -13.98
N VAL A 246 -11.19 -5.92 -14.95
CA VAL A 246 -12.11 -7.06 -14.80
C VAL A 246 -11.34 -8.31 -15.19
N MET A 247 -11.33 -9.30 -14.29
CA MET A 247 -10.67 -10.59 -14.51
C MET A 247 -11.71 -11.70 -14.45
N ASP A 248 -11.79 -12.49 -15.53
CA ASP A 248 -12.54 -13.74 -15.54
C ASP A 248 -11.64 -14.87 -15.00
N ARG A 249 -12.04 -15.46 -13.89
CA ARG A 249 -11.47 -16.66 -13.27
C ARG A 249 -12.51 -17.75 -13.13
N THR A 250 -13.56 -17.70 -13.93
CA THR A 250 -14.61 -18.73 -13.94
C THR A 250 -14.13 -19.98 -14.65
N GLU A 251 -14.71 -21.10 -14.27
CA GLU A 251 -14.53 -22.36 -14.95
C GLU A 251 -15.83 -22.78 -15.64
N PRO A 252 -15.77 -23.34 -16.84
CA PRO A 252 -16.96 -23.87 -17.49
C PRO A 252 -17.47 -25.13 -16.78
N ASP A 253 -18.75 -25.16 -16.45
CA ASP A 253 -19.41 -26.32 -15.85
C ASP A 253 -19.90 -27.27 -16.96
N TYR A 254 -19.04 -28.20 -17.35
CA TYR A 254 -19.36 -29.18 -18.37
C TYR A 254 -20.13 -30.36 -17.77
N ASP A 255 -21.28 -30.71 -18.34
CA ASP A 255 -21.89 -32.04 -18.17
C ASP A 255 -21.09 -33.05 -18.99
N PHE A 256 -20.15 -33.72 -18.35
CA PHE A 256 -19.24 -34.66 -19.01
C PHE A 256 -19.98 -35.94 -19.46
N GLU A 257 -21.09 -36.31 -18.84
CA GLU A 257 -21.90 -37.45 -19.28
C GLU A 257 -22.61 -37.10 -20.60
N GLU A 258 -23.24 -35.92 -20.67
CA GLU A 258 -23.87 -35.43 -21.88
C GLU A 258 -22.85 -35.23 -23.00
N LEU A 259 -21.69 -34.64 -22.70
CA LEU A 259 -20.60 -34.48 -23.65
C LEU A 259 -20.08 -35.81 -24.19
N TYR A 260 -19.98 -36.83 -23.35
CA TYR A 260 -19.60 -38.18 -23.78
C TYR A 260 -20.65 -38.77 -24.73
N GLU A 261 -21.94 -38.73 -24.36
CA GLU A 261 -23.02 -39.27 -25.21
C GLU A 261 -23.08 -38.62 -26.58
N ARG A 262 -22.85 -37.32 -26.68
CA ARG A 262 -22.80 -36.56 -27.94
C ARG A 262 -21.57 -36.89 -28.80
N ASN A 263 -20.49 -37.36 -28.20
CA ASN A 263 -19.18 -37.54 -28.86
C ASN A 263 -18.65 -38.97 -28.83
N LYS A 264 -19.44 -39.96 -28.42
CA LYS A 264 -19.01 -41.34 -28.18
C LYS A 264 -18.29 -42.04 -29.35
N ASP A 265 -18.54 -41.57 -30.59
CA ASP A 265 -17.99 -42.16 -31.81
C ASP A 265 -16.76 -41.39 -32.33
N ASN A 266 -16.21 -40.43 -31.59
CA ASN A 266 -15.06 -39.64 -31.99
C ASN A 266 -13.95 -39.60 -30.88
N LEU A 267 -12.82 -38.97 -31.20
CA LEU A 267 -11.67 -38.89 -30.30
C LEU A 267 -12.00 -38.16 -28.98
N LEU A 268 -12.88 -37.16 -29.01
CA LEU A 268 -13.28 -36.43 -27.81
C LEU A 268 -14.06 -37.34 -26.85
N GLY A 269 -14.99 -38.14 -27.33
CA GLY A 269 -15.69 -39.10 -26.52
C GLY A 269 -14.78 -40.16 -25.89
N MET A 270 -13.79 -40.66 -26.66
CA MET A 270 -12.79 -41.58 -26.10
C MET A 270 -11.95 -40.94 -24.99
N PHE A 271 -11.60 -39.67 -25.16
CA PHE A 271 -10.86 -38.91 -24.17
C PHE A 271 -11.71 -38.68 -22.89
N ILE A 272 -12.95 -38.21 -23.03
CA ILE A 272 -13.87 -37.95 -21.92
C ILE A 272 -14.11 -39.25 -21.13
N LYS A 273 -14.37 -40.37 -21.81
CA LYS A 273 -14.61 -41.66 -21.18
C LYS A 273 -13.46 -42.07 -20.28
N LYS A 274 -12.22 -41.89 -20.72
CA LYS A 274 -11.03 -42.21 -19.94
C LYS A 274 -10.97 -41.43 -18.63
N TYR A 275 -11.45 -40.21 -18.58
CA TYR A 275 -11.47 -39.39 -17.37
C TYR A 275 -12.68 -39.67 -16.47
N ILE A 276 -13.86 -39.96 -17.05
CA ILE A 276 -15.04 -40.41 -16.29
C ILE A 276 -14.72 -41.72 -15.54
N ASP A 277 -14.11 -42.71 -16.24
CA ASP A 277 -13.74 -44.02 -15.68
C ASP A 277 -12.65 -43.91 -14.59
N GLN A 278 -11.91 -42.83 -14.49
CA GLN A 278 -10.86 -42.59 -13.50
C GLN A 278 -11.28 -41.75 -12.29
N ASP A 279 -12.56 -41.43 -12.18
CA ASP A 279 -13.10 -40.57 -11.10
C ASP A 279 -12.39 -39.19 -10.95
N VAL A 280 -11.77 -38.70 -12.02
CA VAL A 280 -10.93 -37.46 -12.04
C VAL A 280 -11.77 -36.21 -12.37
N LEU A 281 -13.02 -36.39 -12.80
CA LEU A 281 -13.83 -35.34 -13.42
C LEU A 281 -14.86 -34.71 -12.48
N SER A 282 -14.60 -34.51 -11.18
CA SER A 282 -15.52 -33.70 -10.39
C SER A 282 -14.88 -32.89 -9.28
N PRO A 283 -14.61 -31.59 -9.51
CA PRO A 283 -14.40 -30.65 -8.41
C PRO A 283 -15.70 -30.31 -7.65
N ILE A 284 -16.89 -30.63 -8.22
CA ILE A 284 -18.19 -30.22 -7.67
C ILE A 284 -18.80 -31.26 -6.72
N GLN A 285 -18.26 -32.49 -6.65
CA GLN A 285 -18.79 -33.58 -5.82
C GLN A 285 -17.91 -33.95 -4.60
N GLN A 286 -16.97 -33.09 -4.19
CA GLN A 286 -16.25 -33.26 -2.93
C GLN A 286 -16.63 -32.22 -1.88
#